data_54211ed9174c25ac809e6c4619211e65
#
_entry.id   54211ed9174c25ac809e6c4619211e65
#
_cell.length_a   1.000
_cell.length_b   1.000
_cell.length_c   1.000
_cell.angle_alpha   90.00
_cell.angle_beta   90.00
_cell.angle_gamma   90.00
#
_symmetry.space_group_name_H-M   'P 1'
#
loop_
_entity.id
_entity.type
_entity.pdbx_description
1 polymer ?
#
loop_
_entity_poly.entity_id
_entity_poly.type
_entity_poly.pdbx_seq_one_letter_code
_entity_poly.pdbx_strand_id
1 'polypeptide(L)'
;MDQVTKFRTIGPTTYLCPIPAVMLGCANPEDGAPNLITVAWTGVVCSKPPMLSVSIRKSRLSHDMITRTGEFTLNLTSRALCRAMDFCGVKSGREVDKFAHLGLTPMAAPGLKAAPAVAEAPAFLSCRVHSIQEL
;
A
#
# COMPACT_ATOMS: atom_id res chain seq x y z
N MET A 1 -9.84 -41.50 20.22
CA MET A 1 -8.71 -40.72 19.62
C MET A 1 -8.91 -39.27 20.01
N ASP A 2 -8.26 -38.90 21.12
CA ASP A 2 -8.35 -37.53 21.61
C ASP A 2 -7.40 -36.65 20.79
N GLN A 3 -7.95 -35.95 19.81
CA GLN A 3 -7.27 -34.82 19.20
C GLN A 3 -7.23 -33.70 20.25
N VAL A 4 -6.22 -33.71 21.07
CA VAL A 4 -5.93 -32.58 21.94
C VAL A 4 -5.41 -31.46 21.06
N THR A 5 -6.32 -30.63 20.56
CA THR A 5 -5.94 -29.37 19.90
C THR A 5 -5.27 -28.48 20.96
N LYS A 6 -3.95 -28.44 20.96
CA LYS A 6 -3.19 -27.64 21.92
C LYS A 6 -3.19 -26.17 21.44
N PHE A 7 -4.13 -25.39 21.92
CA PHE A 7 -4.04 -23.95 21.79
C PHE A 7 -3.00 -23.39 22.75
N ARG A 8 -2.26 -22.39 22.26
CA ARG A 8 -1.29 -21.66 23.05
C ARG A 8 -1.67 -20.18 23.07
N THR A 9 -1.74 -19.59 24.25
CA THR A 9 -1.93 -18.14 24.39
C THR A 9 -0.64 -17.43 24.03
N ILE A 10 -0.73 -16.43 23.14
CA ILE A 10 0.41 -15.65 22.66
C ILE A 10 0.33 -14.14 23.03
N GLY A 11 -0.71 -13.74 23.77
CA GLY A 11 -0.92 -12.34 24.14
C GLY A 11 -1.36 -11.43 22.97
N PRO A 12 -1.46 -10.12 23.20
CA PRO A 12 -1.80 -9.15 22.15
C PRO A 12 -0.77 -9.16 21.03
N THR A 13 -1.23 -9.20 19.78
CA THR A 13 -0.35 -9.33 18.62
C THR A 13 -1.03 -8.82 17.36
N THR A 14 -0.24 -8.54 16.33
CA THR A 14 -0.71 -8.23 14.97
C THR A 14 -0.86 -9.48 14.10
N TYR A 15 -0.86 -10.66 14.69
CA TYR A 15 -0.93 -11.93 13.96
C TYR A 15 -2.32 -12.18 13.41
N LEU A 16 -2.55 -11.64 12.22
CA LEU A 16 -3.75 -11.89 11.41
C LEU A 16 -3.29 -12.35 10.02
N CYS A 17 -3.58 -13.57 9.65
CA CYS A 17 -3.24 -14.11 8.34
C CYS A 17 -4.29 -15.11 7.83
N PRO A 18 -4.45 -15.25 6.50
CA PRO A 18 -3.72 -14.51 5.48
C PRO A 18 -4.19 -13.05 5.36
N ILE A 19 -3.26 -12.15 5.05
CA ILE A 19 -3.56 -10.75 4.70
C ILE A 19 -2.93 -10.42 3.35
N PRO A 20 -3.55 -9.54 2.54
CA PRO A 20 -2.98 -9.12 1.29
C PRO A 20 -1.72 -8.26 1.52
N ALA A 21 -0.78 -8.33 0.60
CA ALA A 21 0.32 -7.38 0.52
C ALA A 21 0.26 -6.72 -0.86
N VAL A 22 0.09 -5.41 -0.87
CA VAL A 22 -0.09 -4.62 -2.10
C VAL A 22 0.89 -3.44 -2.11
N MET A 23 1.24 -2.96 -3.31
CA MET A 23 2.04 -1.77 -3.46
C MET A 23 1.13 -0.55 -3.60
N LEU A 24 1.26 0.39 -2.67
CA LEU A 24 0.53 1.64 -2.69
C LEU A 24 1.39 2.70 -3.40
N GLY A 25 0.83 3.29 -4.46
CA GLY A 25 1.45 4.36 -5.23
C GLY A 25 0.97 5.73 -4.74
N CYS A 26 1.90 6.63 -4.55
CA CYS A 26 1.64 8.03 -4.18
C CYS A 26 2.67 8.94 -4.84
N ALA A 27 2.44 10.24 -4.79
CA ALA A 27 3.33 11.22 -5.39
C ALA A 27 3.70 12.33 -4.41
N ASN A 28 4.90 12.86 -4.57
CA ASN A 28 5.34 14.05 -3.85
C ASN A 28 4.46 15.24 -4.24
N PRO A 29 3.84 15.94 -3.28
CA PRO A 29 2.94 17.06 -3.58
C PRO A 29 3.64 18.27 -4.22
N GLU A 30 4.97 18.38 -4.11
CA GLU A 30 5.72 19.53 -4.59
C GLU A 30 6.22 19.40 -6.03
N ASP A 31 6.76 18.25 -6.38
CA ASP A 31 7.35 17.99 -7.70
C ASP A 31 6.67 16.85 -8.47
N GLY A 32 5.70 16.16 -7.86
CA GLY A 32 5.01 15.03 -8.48
C GLY A 32 5.83 13.75 -8.55
N ALA A 33 7.00 13.69 -7.92
CA ALA A 33 7.86 12.51 -7.95
C ALA A 33 7.12 11.27 -7.41
N PRO A 34 7.10 10.17 -8.16
CA PRO A 34 6.36 8.97 -7.78
C PRO A 34 7.06 8.21 -6.66
N ASN A 35 6.29 7.60 -5.78
CA ASN A 35 6.80 6.73 -4.73
C ASN A 35 5.89 5.52 -4.52
N LEU A 36 6.45 4.45 -3.99
CA LEU A 36 5.76 3.22 -3.62
C LEU A 36 6.03 2.85 -2.16
N ILE A 37 5.02 2.32 -1.51
CA ILE A 37 5.14 1.64 -0.22
C ILE A 37 4.32 0.36 -0.23
N THR A 38 4.84 -0.69 0.36
CA THR A 38 4.06 -1.91 0.56
C THR A 38 3.21 -1.79 1.81
N VAL A 39 1.93 -2.10 1.67
CA VAL A 39 0.98 -2.15 2.77
C VAL A 39 0.32 -3.53 2.81
N ALA A 40 0.16 -4.04 4.02
CA ALA A 40 -0.59 -5.25 4.29
C ALA A 40 -1.83 -4.97 5.17
N TRP A 41 -1.82 -3.84 5.86
CA TRP A 41 -2.94 -3.41 6.70
C TRP A 41 -3.92 -2.58 5.88
N THR A 42 -4.68 -3.30 5.04
CA THR A 42 -5.67 -2.74 4.12
C THR A 42 -6.84 -3.70 3.97
N GLY A 43 -8.00 -3.16 3.72
CA GLY A 43 -9.20 -3.97 3.50
C GLY A 43 -10.38 -3.14 3.08
N VAL A 44 -11.38 -3.81 2.53
CA VAL A 44 -12.66 -3.20 2.17
C VAL A 44 -13.46 -2.93 3.43
N VAL A 45 -14.00 -1.72 3.58
CA VAL A 45 -14.80 -1.30 4.73
C VAL A 45 -16.24 -0.99 4.39
N CYS A 46 -16.56 -0.70 3.12
CA CYS A 46 -17.91 -0.40 2.67
C CYS A 46 -18.08 -0.75 1.19
N SER A 47 -19.28 -1.21 0.81
CA SER A 47 -19.60 -1.57 -0.57
C SER A 47 -20.41 -0.50 -1.32
N LYS A 48 -21.14 0.34 -0.58
CA LYS A 48 -21.96 1.42 -1.15
C LYS A 48 -21.88 2.67 -0.27
N PRO A 49 -21.07 3.67 -0.66
CA PRO A 49 -20.11 3.64 -1.77
C PRO A 49 -18.95 2.66 -1.52
N PRO A 50 -18.25 2.19 -2.56
CA PRO A 50 -17.13 1.30 -2.38
C PRO A 50 -15.98 2.04 -1.69
N MET A 51 -15.57 1.57 -0.52
CA MET A 51 -14.53 2.17 0.30
C MET A 51 -13.60 1.11 0.87
N LEU A 52 -12.34 1.48 1.01
CA LEU A 52 -11.32 0.69 1.68
C LEU A 52 -10.55 1.53 2.68
N SER A 53 -9.85 0.88 3.59
CA SER A 53 -8.93 1.51 4.51
C SER A 53 -7.50 1.06 4.22
N VAL A 54 -6.55 1.95 4.50
CA VAL A 54 -5.13 1.63 4.58
C VAL A 54 -4.57 2.21 5.87
N SER A 55 -3.71 1.45 6.53
CA SER A 55 -3.06 1.90 7.75
C SER A 55 -1.58 2.14 7.48
N ILE A 56 -1.15 3.41 7.64
CA ILE A 56 0.21 3.84 7.34
C ILE A 56 0.74 4.64 8.53
N ARG A 57 1.88 4.21 9.07
CA ARG A 57 2.51 4.93 10.19
C ARG A 57 2.99 6.32 9.76
N LYS A 58 2.83 7.32 10.64
CA LYS A 58 3.25 8.72 10.40
C LYS A 58 4.73 8.88 10.03
N SER A 59 5.59 7.96 10.46
CA SER A 59 7.01 7.95 10.13
C SER A 59 7.34 7.65 8.67
N ARG A 60 6.38 7.09 7.93
CA ARG A 60 6.57 6.75 6.51
C ARG A 60 6.42 7.97 5.61
N LEU A 61 7.31 8.12 4.64
CA LEU A 61 7.25 9.19 3.63
C LEU A 61 5.88 9.24 2.93
N SER A 62 5.35 8.08 2.57
CA SER A 62 4.06 7.97 1.89
C SER A 62 2.89 8.51 2.72
N HIS A 63 2.97 8.50 4.05
CA HIS A 63 1.96 9.11 4.91
C HIS A 63 1.83 10.61 4.63
N ASP A 64 2.95 11.33 4.62
CA ASP A 64 2.97 12.77 4.31
C ASP A 64 2.45 13.05 2.89
N MET A 65 2.93 12.30 1.90
CA MET A 65 2.50 12.43 0.51
C MET A 65 0.99 12.28 0.36
N ILE A 66 0.41 11.23 0.94
CA ILE A 66 -1.03 10.94 0.83
C ILE A 66 -1.86 11.97 1.60
N THR A 67 -1.42 12.35 2.79
CA THR A 67 -2.11 13.38 3.60
C THR A 67 -2.22 14.70 2.85
N ARG A 68 -1.18 15.06 2.11
CA ARG A 68 -1.12 16.35 1.37
C ARG A 68 -1.77 16.29 0.00
N THR A 69 -1.69 15.16 -0.71
CA THR A 69 -2.29 15.01 -2.04
C THR A 69 -3.74 14.55 -2.02
N GLY A 70 -4.14 13.82 -0.98
CA GLY A 70 -5.49 13.28 -0.84
C GLY A 70 -5.78 12.11 -1.78
N GLU A 71 -4.75 11.47 -2.35
CA GLU A 71 -4.95 10.40 -3.32
C GLU A 71 -3.83 9.35 -3.29
N PHE A 72 -4.16 8.14 -3.71
CA PHE A 72 -3.20 7.05 -3.86
C PHE A 72 -3.75 5.96 -4.79
N THR A 73 -2.89 5.05 -5.21
CA THR A 73 -3.29 3.82 -5.90
C THR A 73 -2.99 2.62 -5.03
N LEU A 74 -3.77 1.55 -5.16
CA LEU A 74 -3.42 0.22 -4.65
C LEU A 74 -3.17 -0.70 -5.83
N ASN A 75 -1.94 -1.18 -5.96
CA ASN A 75 -1.51 -2.04 -7.06
C ASN A 75 -1.41 -3.47 -6.55
N LEU A 76 -2.17 -4.37 -7.16
CA LEU A 76 -2.16 -5.79 -6.79
C LEU A 76 -0.82 -6.42 -7.17
N THR A 77 -0.33 -7.28 -6.31
CA THR A 77 0.98 -7.90 -6.47
C THR A 77 0.86 -9.28 -7.07
N SER A 78 1.45 -9.47 -8.25
CA SER A 78 1.62 -10.79 -8.85
C SER A 78 2.89 -11.47 -8.32
N ARG A 79 3.07 -12.76 -8.63
CA ARG A 79 4.30 -13.50 -8.32
C ARG A 79 5.56 -12.80 -8.87
N ALA A 80 5.46 -12.23 -10.08
CA ALA A 80 6.58 -11.51 -10.70
C ALA A 80 6.98 -10.24 -9.92
N LEU A 81 6.03 -9.62 -9.22
CA LEU A 81 6.26 -8.41 -8.42
C LEU A 81 6.62 -8.68 -6.96
N CYS A 82 6.73 -9.94 -6.54
CA CYS A 82 6.95 -10.29 -5.13
C CYS A 82 8.21 -9.64 -4.55
N ARG A 83 9.33 -9.65 -5.27
CA ARG A 83 10.58 -9.00 -4.83
C ARG A 83 10.46 -7.48 -4.78
N ALA A 84 9.79 -6.89 -5.76
CA ALA A 84 9.54 -5.44 -5.78
C ALA A 84 8.66 -5.03 -4.60
N MET A 85 7.61 -5.79 -4.32
CA MET A 85 6.73 -5.59 -3.19
C MET A 85 7.49 -5.65 -1.86
N ASP A 86 8.33 -6.65 -1.65
CA ASP A 86 9.14 -6.76 -0.44
C ASP A 86 10.09 -5.56 -0.29
N PHE A 87 10.82 -5.21 -1.34
CA PHE A 87 11.72 -4.05 -1.36
C PHE A 87 11.01 -2.74 -1.00
N CYS A 88 9.82 -2.50 -1.57
CA CYS A 88 9.03 -1.30 -1.30
C CYS A 88 8.55 -1.19 0.15
N GLY A 89 8.45 -2.31 0.85
CA GLY A 89 8.10 -2.36 2.28
C GLY A 89 9.28 -2.07 3.22
N VAL A 90 10.49 -2.42 2.78
CA VAL A 90 11.72 -2.33 3.60
C VAL A 90 12.45 -1.00 3.40
N LYS A 91 12.60 -0.54 2.15
CA LYS A 91 13.34 0.67 1.83
C LYS A 91 12.45 1.92 1.85
N SER A 92 13.05 3.06 2.22
CA SER A 92 12.38 4.35 2.20
C SER A 92 12.56 5.07 0.87
N GLY A 93 11.51 5.74 0.39
CA GLY A 93 11.60 6.65 -0.76
C GLY A 93 12.46 7.89 -0.50
N ARG A 94 12.86 8.14 0.76
CA ARG A 94 13.85 9.17 1.10
C ARG A 94 15.26 8.78 0.70
N GLU A 95 15.53 7.48 0.56
CA GLU A 95 16.86 6.92 0.30
C GLU A 95 17.02 6.47 -1.15
N VAL A 96 15.93 6.07 -1.80
CA VAL A 96 15.98 5.46 -3.12
C VAL A 96 14.73 5.77 -3.93
N ASP A 97 14.91 6.07 -5.23
CA ASP A 97 13.83 6.07 -6.21
C ASP A 97 13.45 4.62 -6.51
N LYS A 98 12.34 4.18 -5.94
CA LYS A 98 11.90 2.78 -6.01
C LYS A 98 11.47 2.37 -7.41
N PHE A 99 10.83 3.26 -8.18
CA PHE A 99 10.46 2.95 -9.56
C PHE A 99 11.70 2.72 -10.42
N ALA A 100 12.66 3.64 -10.38
CA ALA A 100 13.91 3.51 -11.13
C ALA A 100 14.73 2.30 -10.69
N HIS A 101 14.89 2.10 -9.38
CA HIS A 101 15.69 0.99 -8.84
C HIS A 101 15.13 -0.38 -9.22
N LEU A 102 13.80 -0.51 -9.23
CA LEU A 102 13.12 -1.78 -9.52
C LEU A 102 12.78 -1.98 -11.00
N GLY A 103 13.05 -0.98 -11.84
CA GLY A 103 12.66 -1.01 -13.25
C GLY A 103 11.15 -1.04 -13.46
N LEU A 104 10.39 -0.47 -12.53
CA LEU A 104 8.94 -0.35 -12.63
C LEU A 104 8.55 0.92 -13.38
N THR A 105 7.43 0.87 -14.08
CA THR A 105 6.92 1.98 -14.88
C THR A 105 5.77 2.69 -14.16
N PRO A 106 5.93 3.95 -13.74
CA PRO A 106 4.82 4.72 -13.23
C PRO A 106 3.84 5.04 -14.37
N MET A 107 2.56 4.83 -14.12
CA MET A 107 1.49 5.03 -15.10
C MET A 107 0.42 5.95 -14.51
N ALA A 108 -0.13 6.85 -15.32
CA ALA A 108 -1.25 7.68 -14.90
C ALA A 108 -2.46 6.82 -14.50
N ALA A 109 -3.01 7.09 -13.33
CA ALA A 109 -4.18 6.39 -12.81
C ALA A 109 -5.46 7.19 -13.13
N PRO A 110 -6.47 6.57 -13.74
CA PRO A 110 -7.72 7.26 -14.05
C PRO A 110 -8.36 7.90 -12.82
N GLY A 111 -8.78 9.16 -12.97
CA GLY A 111 -9.44 9.93 -11.92
C GLY A 111 -8.53 10.50 -10.84
N LEU A 112 -7.22 10.29 -10.91
CA LEU A 112 -6.23 10.89 -10.02
C LEU A 112 -5.38 11.93 -10.76
N LYS A 113 -4.80 12.87 -10.01
CA LYS A 113 -3.98 13.95 -10.57
C LYS A 113 -2.50 13.57 -10.68
N ALA A 114 -1.97 12.93 -9.65
CA ALA A 114 -0.53 12.70 -9.54
C ALA A 114 -0.16 11.28 -9.06
N ALA A 115 -0.96 10.64 -8.22
CA ALA A 115 -0.63 9.32 -7.70
C ALA A 115 -0.54 8.28 -8.82
N PRO A 116 0.64 7.64 -9.01
CA PRO A 116 0.86 6.71 -10.11
C PRO A 116 0.34 5.32 -9.79
N ALA A 117 -0.12 4.61 -10.83
CA ALA A 117 -0.21 3.17 -10.82
C ALA A 117 1.11 2.54 -11.28
N VAL A 118 1.29 1.26 -11.01
CA VAL A 118 2.40 0.44 -11.51
C VAL A 118 1.94 -0.29 -12.76
N ALA A 119 2.54 0.03 -13.90
CA ALA A 119 2.12 -0.54 -15.19
C ALA A 119 2.24 -2.07 -15.25
N GLU A 120 3.19 -2.65 -14.52
CA GLU A 120 3.42 -4.09 -14.44
C GLU A 120 2.45 -4.84 -13.50
N ALA A 121 1.63 -4.10 -12.73
CA ALA A 121 0.64 -4.72 -11.85
C ALA A 121 -0.52 -5.32 -12.66
N PRO A 122 -1.06 -6.49 -12.27
CA PRO A 122 -2.16 -7.12 -12.99
C PRO A 122 -3.48 -6.33 -12.87
N ALA A 123 -3.63 -5.54 -11.81
CA ALA A 123 -4.75 -4.63 -11.60
C ALA A 123 -4.38 -3.60 -10.53
N PHE A 124 -5.06 -2.47 -10.53
CA PHE A 124 -4.93 -1.46 -9.50
C PHE A 124 -6.27 -0.77 -9.22
N LEU A 125 -6.34 -0.12 -8.07
CA LEU A 125 -7.46 0.71 -7.65
C LEU A 125 -6.99 2.17 -7.54
N SER A 126 -7.72 3.09 -8.16
CA SER A 126 -7.55 4.54 -7.95
C SER A 126 -8.36 4.96 -6.73
N CYS A 127 -7.71 5.58 -5.76
CA CYS A 127 -8.33 5.91 -4.48
C CYS A 127 -8.18 7.39 -4.15
N ARG A 128 -9.26 8.00 -3.67
CA ARG A 128 -9.25 9.34 -3.05
C ARG A 128 -9.50 9.20 -1.57
N VAL A 129 -8.77 9.96 -0.79
CA VAL A 129 -8.91 9.97 0.67
C VAL A 129 -10.25 10.62 1.04
N HIS A 130 -11.10 9.86 1.73
CA HIS A 130 -12.35 10.35 2.29
C HIS A 130 -12.12 10.96 3.68
N SER A 131 -11.36 10.28 4.53
CA SER A 131 -11.03 10.72 5.87
C SER A 131 -9.72 10.10 6.34
N ILE A 132 -9.07 10.75 7.29
CA ILE A 132 -7.87 10.25 7.97
C ILE A 132 -8.17 10.23 9.46
N GLN A 133 -7.94 9.06 10.08
CA GLN A 133 -8.08 8.87 11.51
C GLN A 133 -6.73 8.58 12.13
N GLU A 134 -6.36 9.32 13.15
CA GLU A 134 -5.21 9.05 14.00
C GLU A 134 -5.58 8.05 15.09
N LEU A 135 -4.75 7.03 15.27
CA LEU A 135 -4.92 6.02 16.30
C LEU A 135 -3.90 6.20 17.42
#